data_be14fc544ea11ef7ae5207788d16578c
#
_entry.id   be14fc544ea11ef7ae5207788d16578c
#
_cell.length_a   1.000
_cell.length_b   1.000
_cell.length_c   1.000
_cell.angle_alpha   90.00
_cell.angle_beta   90.00
_cell.angle_gamma   90.00
#
_symmetry.space_group_name_H-M   'P 1'
#
loop_
_entity.id
_entity.type
_entity.pdbx_description
1 polymer ?
#
loop_
_entity_poly.entity_id
_entity_poly.type
_entity_poly.pdbx_seq_one_letter_code
_entity_poly.pdbx_strand_id
1 'polypeptide(L)'
;MIVIVTRKSDGEEVTRYAANAITEAFDGKNYPLTEFDHAEYIEDAVAETPVDPALWRIDVGSFFDRFGDAKLAILASENTIVKAMITDASVRKYISLIERKDELTQMLGLLQSLVPGICLDVTAILETEPTDAERWNG
;
A
#
# COMPACT_ATOMS: atom_id res chain seq x y z
N MET A 1 22.12 1.59 18.18
CA MET A 1 22.42 1.61 16.74
C MET A 1 22.99 0.27 16.34
N ILE A 2 22.50 -0.34 15.29
CA ILE A 2 23.09 -1.53 14.70
C ILE A 2 23.90 -1.10 13.49
N VAL A 3 25.12 -1.58 13.36
CA VAL A 3 26.01 -1.26 12.24
C VAL A 3 26.28 -2.52 11.44
N ILE A 4 26.06 -2.43 10.13
CA ILE A 4 26.35 -3.50 9.20
C ILE A 4 27.77 -3.31 8.64
N VAL A 5 28.57 -4.34 8.71
CA VAL A 5 29.92 -4.37 8.14
C VAL A 5 29.89 -5.15 6.83
N THR A 6 30.24 -4.47 5.74
CA THR A 6 30.24 -5.03 4.40
C THR A 6 31.66 -5.00 3.83
N ARG A 7 32.09 -6.09 3.21
CA ARG A 7 33.41 -6.16 2.56
C ARG A 7 33.40 -5.35 1.26
N LYS A 8 34.34 -4.43 1.10
CA LYS A 8 34.42 -3.58 -0.10
C LYS A 8 34.74 -4.34 -1.38
N SER A 9 35.47 -5.46 -1.27
CA SER A 9 35.92 -6.21 -2.43
C SER A 9 34.80 -6.91 -3.21
N ASP A 10 33.76 -7.36 -2.52
CA ASP A 10 32.63 -8.12 -3.11
C ASP A 10 31.26 -7.61 -2.69
N GLY A 11 31.17 -6.65 -1.77
CA GLY A 11 29.91 -6.12 -1.27
C GLY A 11 29.15 -7.07 -0.33
N GLU A 12 29.79 -8.16 0.11
CA GLU A 12 29.15 -9.12 0.99
C GLU A 12 29.12 -8.63 2.44
N GLU A 13 27.99 -8.79 3.12
CA GLU A 13 27.84 -8.53 4.54
C GLU A 13 28.65 -9.55 5.34
N VAL A 14 29.61 -9.04 6.15
CA VAL A 14 30.51 -9.90 6.94
C VAL A 14 29.95 -10.12 8.33
N THR A 15 29.47 -9.06 8.98
CA THR A 15 28.95 -9.09 10.35
C THR A 15 28.13 -7.88 10.65
N ARG A 16 27.48 -7.88 11.83
CA ARG A 16 26.77 -6.74 12.39
C ARG A 16 27.17 -6.57 13.85
N TYR A 17 27.17 -5.35 14.34
CA TYR A 17 27.43 -5.07 15.76
C TYR A 17 26.50 -3.97 16.27
N ALA A 18 26.25 -4.00 17.58
CA ALA A 18 25.51 -2.94 18.26
C ALA A 18 26.50 -1.99 18.96
N ALA A 19 26.40 -0.71 18.64
CA ALA A 19 27.28 0.31 19.22
C ALA A 19 26.60 1.68 19.18
N ASN A 20 27.11 2.64 19.96
CA ASN A 20 26.65 4.02 19.95
C ASN A 20 27.33 4.85 18.85
N ALA A 21 28.41 4.36 18.29
CA ALA A 21 29.17 4.99 17.21
C ALA A 21 29.86 3.92 16.36
N ILE A 22 30.21 4.28 15.12
CA ILE A 22 30.96 3.41 14.24
C ILE A 22 32.37 3.19 14.82
N THR A 23 32.77 1.93 14.95
CA THR A 23 34.09 1.53 15.42
C THR A 23 34.68 0.45 14.50
N GLU A 24 35.97 0.54 14.20
CA GLU A 24 36.65 -0.44 13.38
C GLU A 24 36.96 -1.75 14.11
N ALA A 25 37.00 -1.71 15.43
CA ALA A 25 37.35 -2.86 16.26
C ALA A 25 36.22 -3.19 17.24
N PHE A 26 35.79 -4.44 17.25
CA PHE A 26 34.80 -4.97 18.21
C PHE A 26 34.95 -6.50 18.29
N ASP A 27 34.56 -7.07 19.42
CA ASP A 27 34.65 -8.51 19.71
C ASP A 27 36.04 -9.13 19.45
N GLY A 28 37.12 -8.36 19.68
CA GLY A 28 38.47 -8.81 19.46
C GLY A 28 38.87 -8.94 18.00
N LYS A 29 38.06 -8.45 17.07
CA LYS A 29 38.32 -8.43 15.63
C LYS A 29 38.45 -6.99 15.17
N ASN A 30 39.23 -6.78 14.10
CA ASN A 30 39.43 -5.48 13.49
C ASN A 30 38.87 -5.49 12.06
N TYR A 31 38.01 -4.53 11.76
CA TYR A 31 37.42 -4.32 10.42
C TYR A 31 37.74 -2.90 9.96
N PRO A 32 38.94 -2.67 9.41
CA PRO A 32 39.35 -1.32 9.03
C PRO A 32 38.48 -0.74 7.92
N LEU A 33 38.16 0.55 8.01
CA LEU A 33 37.35 1.26 7.00
C LEU A 33 37.99 1.27 5.61
N THR A 34 39.26 0.96 5.49
CA THR A 34 39.96 0.81 4.20
C THR A 34 39.54 -0.44 3.42
N GLU A 35 39.09 -1.48 4.14
CA GLU A 35 38.69 -2.78 3.55
C GLU A 35 37.20 -3.10 3.73
N PHE A 36 36.56 -2.48 4.72
CA PHE A 36 35.16 -2.71 5.07
C PHE A 36 34.38 -1.41 5.16
N ASP A 37 33.12 -1.46 4.72
CA ASP A 37 32.16 -0.38 4.92
C ASP A 37 31.38 -0.63 6.21
N HIS A 38 31.26 0.37 7.04
CA HIS A 38 30.43 0.37 8.23
C HIS A 38 29.27 1.33 8.00
N ALA A 39 28.09 0.79 7.86
CA ALA A 39 26.87 1.58 7.64
C ALA A 39 25.87 1.34 8.76
N GLU A 40 25.25 2.42 9.23
CA GLU A 40 24.13 2.29 10.15
C GLU A 40 23.01 1.53 9.48
N TYR A 41 22.57 0.45 10.10
CA TYR A 41 21.39 -0.27 9.68
C TYR A 41 20.15 0.53 10.12
N ILE A 42 19.59 1.22 9.19
CA ILE A 42 18.23 1.75 9.36
C ILE A 42 17.32 0.57 9.06
N GLU A 43 16.78 0.00 10.11
CA GLU A 43 15.72 -0.96 9.94
C GLU A 43 14.55 -0.24 9.28
N ASP A 44 14.34 -0.52 8.00
CA ASP A 44 13.11 -0.19 7.29
C ASP A 44 11.94 -1.07 7.74
N ALA A 45 12.10 -1.80 8.77
CA ALA A 45 10.99 -2.15 9.61
C ALA A 45 10.61 -0.89 10.40
N VAL A 46 10.11 0.10 9.74
CA VAL A 46 8.95 0.72 10.26
C VAL A 46 8.09 -0.48 10.64
N ALA A 47 7.96 -0.74 11.92
CA ALA A 47 6.84 -1.48 12.41
C ALA A 47 5.65 -0.73 11.83
N GLU A 48 5.25 -1.09 10.62
CA GLU A 48 3.96 -0.69 10.11
C GLU A 48 3.02 -1.14 11.20
N THR A 49 2.53 -0.16 11.93
CA THR A 49 1.41 -0.38 12.82
C THR A 49 0.42 -1.12 11.95
N PRO A 50 0.11 -2.39 12.26
CA PRO A 50 -0.77 -3.14 11.37
C PRO A 50 -2.02 -2.31 11.20
N VAL A 51 -2.26 -1.89 9.96
CA VAL A 51 -3.43 -1.08 9.62
C VAL A 51 -4.64 -1.91 10.00
N ASP A 52 -5.47 -1.39 10.91
CA ASP A 52 -6.69 -2.07 11.29
C ASP A 52 -7.61 -2.15 10.06
N PRO A 53 -7.90 -3.36 9.52
CA PRO A 53 -8.74 -3.49 8.33
C PRO A 53 -10.13 -2.87 8.51
N ALA A 54 -10.63 -2.80 9.74
CA ALA A 54 -11.93 -2.19 10.03
C ALA A 54 -11.94 -0.69 9.72
N LEU A 55 -10.81 0.01 9.82
CA LEU A 55 -10.70 1.43 9.49
C LEU A 55 -10.76 1.69 7.99
N TRP A 56 -10.51 0.67 7.18
CA TRP A 56 -10.50 0.74 5.72
C TRP A 56 -11.72 0.11 5.07
N ARG A 57 -12.76 -0.14 5.83
CA ARG A 57 -14.05 -0.57 5.33
C ARG A 57 -14.91 0.65 5.02
N ILE A 58 -15.15 0.88 3.75
CA ILE A 58 -15.97 1.98 3.28
C ILE A 58 -17.39 1.51 2.99
N ASP A 59 -18.36 2.34 3.31
CA ASP A 59 -19.76 2.12 2.90
C ASP A 59 -19.86 2.09 1.36
N VAL A 60 -20.69 1.21 0.81
CA VAL A 60 -20.82 1.01 -0.63
C VAL A 60 -21.24 2.30 -1.35
N GLY A 61 -22.20 3.02 -0.80
CA GLY A 61 -22.64 4.30 -1.38
C GLY A 61 -21.51 5.32 -1.41
N SER A 62 -20.77 5.43 -0.34
CA SER A 62 -19.61 6.34 -0.24
C SER A 62 -18.49 5.93 -1.18
N PHE A 63 -18.28 4.64 -1.40
CA PHE A 63 -17.31 4.14 -2.37
C PHE A 63 -17.65 4.63 -3.79
N PHE A 64 -18.90 4.53 -4.19
CA PHE A 64 -19.34 5.07 -5.48
C PHE A 64 -19.23 6.59 -5.55
N ASP A 65 -19.44 7.29 -4.46
CA ASP A 65 -19.28 8.76 -4.40
C ASP A 65 -17.84 9.20 -4.68
N ARG A 66 -16.85 8.36 -4.39
CA ARG A 66 -15.44 8.62 -4.72
C ARG A 66 -15.15 8.66 -6.22
N PHE A 67 -16.05 8.16 -7.05
CA PHE A 67 -15.89 8.21 -8.50
C PHE A 67 -16.12 9.62 -9.07
N GLY A 68 -16.68 10.53 -8.28
CA GLY A 68 -16.95 11.89 -8.71
C GLY A 68 -17.91 11.93 -9.90
N ASP A 69 -17.56 12.70 -10.93
CA ASP A 69 -18.39 12.84 -12.12
C ASP A 69 -18.57 11.54 -12.91
N ALA A 70 -17.63 10.61 -12.78
CA ALA A 70 -17.72 9.29 -13.44
C ALA A 70 -18.82 8.41 -12.86
N LYS A 71 -19.27 8.66 -11.63
CA LYS A 71 -20.31 7.88 -10.94
C LYS A 71 -21.58 7.74 -11.80
N LEU A 72 -22.10 8.85 -12.30
CA LEU A 72 -23.33 8.85 -13.08
C LEU A 72 -23.15 8.11 -14.42
N ALA A 73 -22.01 8.29 -15.08
CA ALA A 73 -21.70 7.61 -16.33
C ALA A 73 -21.61 6.11 -16.12
N ILE A 74 -21.02 5.65 -15.02
CA ILE A 74 -20.91 4.24 -14.68
C ILE A 74 -22.28 3.65 -14.35
N LEU A 75 -23.09 4.32 -13.54
CA LEU A 75 -24.42 3.86 -13.17
C LEU A 75 -25.39 3.85 -14.36
N ALA A 76 -25.22 4.76 -15.31
CA ALA A 76 -26.02 4.82 -16.53
C ALA A 76 -25.53 3.89 -17.64
N SER A 77 -24.39 3.23 -17.48
CA SER A 77 -23.84 2.33 -18.50
C SER A 77 -24.76 1.14 -18.76
N GLU A 78 -24.96 0.83 -20.03
CA GLU A 78 -25.72 -0.36 -20.45
C GLU A 78 -24.83 -1.58 -20.67
N ASN A 79 -23.52 -1.45 -20.44
CA ASN A 79 -22.59 -2.56 -20.57
C ASN A 79 -22.90 -3.63 -19.53
N THR A 80 -23.06 -4.87 -19.97
CA THR A 80 -23.45 -6.01 -19.12
C THR A 80 -22.43 -6.25 -18.00
N ILE A 81 -21.15 -6.11 -18.30
CA ILE A 81 -20.07 -6.32 -17.33
C ILE A 81 -20.11 -5.22 -16.26
N VAL A 82 -20.30 -3.97 -16.67
CA VAL A 82 -20.41 -2.83 -15.74
C VAL A 82 -21.63 -3.00 -14.82
N LYS A 83 -22.78 -3.38 -15.37
CA LYS A 83 -23.98 -3.66 -14.57
C LYS A 83 -23.77 -4.79 -13.57
N ALA A 84 -23.07 -5.84 -13.98
CA ALA A 84 -22.74 -6.96 -13.08
C ALA A 84 -21.84 -6.53 -11.93
N MET A 85 -20.84 -5.68 -12.19
CA MET A 85 -19.96 -5.14 -11.15
C MET A 85 -20.72 -4.27 -10.15
N ILE A 86 -21.61 -3.40 -10.64
CA ILE A 86 -22.45 -2.55 -9.79
C ILE A 86 -23.37 -3.41 -8.91
N THR A 87 -23.98 -4.42 -9.49
CA THR A 87 -24.87 -5.35 -8.77
C THR A 87 -24.10 -6.10 -7.69
N ASP A 88 -22.93 -6.64 -8.01
CA ASP A 88 -22.06 -7.31 -7.04
C ASP A 88 -21.70 -6.39 -5.88
N ALA A 89 -21.27 -5.16 -6.18
CA ALA A 89 -20.92 -4.18 -5.14
C ALA A 89 -22.13 -3.82 -4.27
N SER A 90 -23.32 -3.67 -4.88
CA SER A 90 -24.54 -3.27 -4.19
C SER A 90 -25.05 -4.28 -3.18
N VAL A 91 -24.76 -5.57 -3.37
CA VAL A 91 -25.15 -6.62 -2.43
C VAL A 91 -24.17 -6.81 -1.26
N ARG A 92 -23.05 -6.14 -1.30
CA ARG A 92 -22.06 -6.19 -0.22
C ARG A 92 -22.43 -5.22 0.89
N LYS A 93 -22.08 -5.57 2.12
CA LYS A 93 -22.29 -4.69 3.27
C LYS A 93 -21.30 -3.53 3.29
N TYR A 94 -20.08 -3.80 2.89
CA TYR A 94 -18.99 -2.82 2.83
C TYR A 94 -17.97 -3.23 1.76
N ILE A 95 -17.07 -2.31 1.44
CA ILE A 95 -15.93 -2.57 0.57
C ILE A 95 -14.66 -2.38 1.38
N SER A 96 -13.82 -3.41 1.45
CA SER A 96 -12.51 -3.33 2.07
C SER A 96 -11.50 -2.81 1.07
N LEU A 97 -10.92 -1.64 1.34
CA LEU A 97 -9.90 -1.04 0.48
C LEU A 97 -8.52 -1.70 0.63
N ILE A 98 -8.34 -2.53 1.66
CA ILE A 98 -7.08 -3.24 1.92
C ILE A 98 -7.15 -4.68 1.42
N GLU A 99 -8.13 -5.44 1.89
CA GLU A 99 -8.24 -6.89 1.62
C GLU A 99 -8.54 -7.20 0.16
N ARG A 100 -9.19 -6.28 -0.54
CA ARG A 100 -9.62 -6.44 -1.93
C ARG A 100 -8.98 -5.43 -2.88
N LYS A 101 -7.87 -4.85 -2.48
CA LYS A 101 -7.21 -3.78 -3.25
C LYS A 101 -6.90 -4.20 -4.68
N ASP A 102 -6.32 -5.38 -4.88
CA ASP A 102 -5.97 -5.87 -6.22
C ASP A 102 -7.20 -6.08 -7.10
N GLU A 103 -8.24 -6.69 -6.56
CA GLU A 103 -9.51 -6.90 -7.26
C GLU A 103 -10.17 -5.57 -7.63
N LEU A 104 -10.18 -4.62 -6.69
CA LEU A 104 -10.73 -3.28 -6.92
C LEU A 104 -9.93 -2.51 -7.97
N THR A 105 -8.61 -2.63 -7.97
CA THR A 105 -7.74 -2.01 -8.98
C THR A 105 -8.08 -2.52 -10.37
N GLN A 106 -8.26 -3.83 -10.53
CA GLN A 106 -8.66 -4.44 -11.80
C GLN A 106 -10.06 -3.99 -12.22
N MET A 107 -10.99 -3.95 -11.29
CA MET A 107 -12.36 -3.52 -11.54
C MET A 107 -12.42 -2.06 -12.03
N LEU A 108 -11.71 -1.17 -11.37
CA LEU A 108 -11.63 0.25 -11.76
C LEU A 108 -10.97 0.43 -13.13
N GLY A 109 -9.96 -0.36 -13.44
CA GLY A 109 -9.33 -0.39 -14.76
C GLY A 109 -10.30 -0.82 -15.85
N LEU A 110 -11.10 -1.86 -15.59
CA LEU A 110 -12.15 -2.32 -16.51
C LEU A 110 -13.23 -1.25 -16.71
N LEU A 111 -13.66 -0.57 -15.65
CA LEU A 111 -14.64 0.50 -15.76
C LEU A 111 -14.15 1.62 -16.67
N GLN A 112 -12.89 2.02 -16.56
CA GLN A 112 -12.31 3.03 -17.44
C GLN A 112 -12.27 2.58 -18.92
N SER A 113 -12.07 1.28 -19.15
CA SER A 113 -12.03 0.71 -20.49
C SER A 113 -13.43 0.54 -21.11
N LEU A 114 -14.41 0.19 -20.28
CA LEU A 114 -15.77 -0.15 -20.73
C LEU A 114 -16.70 1.06 -20.79
N VAL A 115 -16.43 2.10 -20.01
CA VAL A 115 -17.21 3.34 -20.00
C VAL A 115 -16.36 4.45 -20.62
N PRO A 116 -16.61 4.83 -21.87
CA PRO A 116 -15.79 5.85 -22.54
C PRO A 116 -16.02 7.23 -21.92
N GLY A 117 -14.97 8.03 -21.90
CA GLY A 117 -15.04 9.42 -21.45
C GLY A 117 -14.92 9.62 -19.94
N ILE A 118 -14.75 8.57 -19.15
CA ILE A 118 -14.49 8.70 -17.72
C ILE A 118 -12.99 8.64 -17.41
N CYS A 119 -12.61 9.32 -16.34
CA CYS A 119 -11.27 9.24 -15.78
C CYS A 119 -11.41 8.96 -14.27
N LEU A 120 -10.90 7.81 -13.83
CA LEU A 120 -10.91 7.42 -12.42
C LEU A 120 -9.51 7.56 -11.85
N ASP A 121 -9.38 8.28 -10.74
CA ASP A 121 -8.15 8.30 -9.97
C ASP A 121 -8.13 7.09 -9.02
N VAL A 122 -7.59 5.97 -9.50
CA VAL A 122 -7.54 4.71 -8.77
C VAL A 122 -6.81 4.87 -7.43
N THR A 123 -5.70 5.60 -7.43
CA THR A 123 -4.92 5.86 -6.22
C THR A 123 -5.75 6.64 -5.18
N ALA A 124 -6.39 7.72 -5.58
CA ALA A 124 -7.23 8.50 -4.68
C ALA A 124 -8.42 7.70 -4.14
N ILE A 125 -9.01 6.84 -4.97
CA ILE A 125 -10.15 6.01 -4.57
C ILE A 125 -9.73 4.92 -3.56
N LEU A 126 -8.61 4.23 -3.80
CA LEU A 126 -8.22 3.05 -3.04
C LEU A 126 -7.23 3.32 -1.91
N GLU A 127 -6.42 4.37 -2.00
CA GLU A 127 -5.35 4.65 -1.05
C GLU A 127 -5.66 5.78 -0.07
N THR A 128 -6.86 6.37 -0.15
CA THR A 128 -7.34 7.36 0.81
C THR A 128 -8.13 6.67 1.92
N GLU A 129 -7.68 6.82 3.16
CA GLU A 129 -8.40 6.27 4.30
C GLU A 129 -9.84 6.80 4.35
N PRO A 130 -10.85 5.93 4.56
CA PRO A 130 -12.23 6.38 4.72
C PRO A 130 -12.38 7.37 5.86
N THR A 131 -13.15 8.43 5.61
CA THR A 131 -13.56 9.35 6.69
C THR A 131 -14.61 8.67 7.59
N ASP A 132 -14.88 9.26 8.75
CA ASP A 132 -15.91 8.74 9.66
C ASP A 132 -17.29 8.67 8.99
N ALA A 133 -17.58 9.59 8.08
CA ALA A 133 -18.81 9.59 7.30
C ALA A 133 -18.86 8.50 6.22
N GLU A 134 -17.71 8.14 5.68
CA GLU A 134 -17.60 7.10 4.65
C GLU A 134 -17.48 5.69 5.22
N ARG A 135 -16.95 5.58 6.44
CA ARG A 135 -16.66 4.29 7.06
C ARG A 135 -17.92 3.51 7.36
N TRP A 136 -17.87 2.22 7.04
CA TRP A 136 -18.97 1.32 7.38
C TRP A 136 -18.98 1.04 8.89
N ASN A 137 -20.13 1.27 9.52
CA ASN A 137 -20.34 1.12 10.96
C ASN A 137 -21.33 0.00 11.30
N GLY A 138 -21.39 -0.98 10.43
CA GLY A 138 -22.31 -2.11 10.52
C GLY A 138 -22.41 -2.83 11.75
#